data_eb25dd84cb9386a71ae6e34ab9558831
#
_entry.id   eb25dd84cb9386a71ae6e34ab9558831
#
_cell.length_a   1.000
_cell.length_b   1.000
_cell.length_c   1.000
_cell.angle_alpha   90.00
_cell.angle_beta   90.00
_cell.angle_gamma   90.00
#
_symmetry.space_group_name_H-M   'P 1'
#
loop_
_entity.id
_entity.type
_entity.pdbx_description
1 polymer ?
#
loop_
_entity_poly.entity_id
_entity_poly.type
_entity_poly.pdbx_seq_one_letter_code
_entity_poly.pdbx_strand_id
1 'polypeptide(L)' 'MRQMKIVCNKCGREVTNEDILMVEKRWGYFSNNKDNEVHSFDLCEKCYDEFVSTFQVPVEIK' A
#
# COMPACT_ATOMS: atom_id res chain seq x y z
N MET A 1 12.46 4.68 -14.16
CA MET A 1 12.85 3.54 -13.41
C MET A 1 12.98 3.84 -11.93
N ARG A 2 12.42 2.99 -11.15
CA ARG A 2 12.45 3.21 -9.72
C ARG A 2 13.66 2.59 -9.12
N GLN A 3 14.65 3.35 -8.90
CA GLN A 3 15.81 2.85 -8.22
C GLN A 3 16.07 3.58 -6.95
N MET A 4 15.14 4.43 -6.63
CA MET A 4 15.30 5.22 -5.44
C MET A 4 14.94 4.42 -4.24
N LYS A 5 15.10 5.05 -3.12
CA LYS A 5 14.65 4.49 -1.88
C LYS A 5 13.17 4.32 -1.89
N ILE A 6 12.71 3.24 -1.30
CA ILE A 6 11.30 3.00 -1.12
C ILE A 6 10.99 3.29 0.34
N VAL A 7 10.04 4.16 0.56
CA VAL A 7 9.70 4.60 1.90
C VAL A 7 8.28 4.14 2.22
N CYS A 8 8.12 3.54 3.39
CA CYS A 8 6.80 3.12 3.84
C CYS A 8 5.95 4.35 4.09
N ASN A 9 4.78 4.39 3.49
CA ASN A 9 3.92 5.56 3.62
C ASN A 9 3.27 5.66 4.98
N LYS A 10 3.26 4.57 5.75
CA LYS A 10 2.61 4.58 7.05
C LYS A 10 3.56 4.99 8.16
N CYS A 11 4.74 4.41 8.20
CA CYS A 11 5.68 4.70 9.29
C CYS A 11 6.85 5.56 8.87
N GLY A 12 7.04 5.76 7.57
CA GLY A 12 8.10 6.62 7.09
C GLY A 12 9.46 5.98 7.05
N ARG A 13 9.55 4.69 7.33
CA ARG A 13 10.83 4.01 7.36
C ARG A 13 11.27 3.68 5.94
N GLU A 14 12.55 3.83 5.69
CA GLU A 14 13.12 3.45 4.41
C GLU A 14 13.25 1.92 4.37
N VAL A 15 12.81 1.32 3.30
CA VAL A 15 12.78 -0.13 3.16
C VAL A 15 13.81 -0.53 2.12
N THR A 16 14.74 -1.40 2.52
CA THR A 16 15.72 -1.96 1.61
C THR A 16 15.86 -3.42 1.95
N ASN A 17 16.14 -4.22 0.95
CA ASN A 17 16.39 -5.65 1.16
C ASN A 17 15.27 -6.39 1.86
N GLU A 18 14.05 -5.88 1.74
CA GLU A 18 12.88 -6.53 2.31
C GLU A 18 11.78 -6.51 1.29
N ASP A 19 10.86 -7.43 1.46
CA ASP A 19 9.65 -7.37 0.68
C ASP A 19 8.84 -6.17 1.11
N ILE A 20 8.14 -5.60 0.16
CA ILE A 20 7.33 -4.42 0.45
C ILE A 20 6.04 -4.56 -0.31
N LEU A 21 4.97 -4.07 0.28
CA LEU A 21 3.68 -4.08 -0.37
C LEU A 21 3.53 -2.82 -1.19
N MET A 22 3.33 -2.98 -2.47
CA MET A 22 3.09 -1.84 -3.35
C MET A 22 1.65 -1.87 -3.80
N VAL A 23 0.93 -0.82 -3.50
CA VAL A 23 -0.48 -0.73 -3.81
C VAL A 23 -0.71 0.42 -4.78
N GLU A 24 -1.47 0.12 -5.82
CA GLU A 24 -1.82 1.14 -6.78
C GLU A 24 -3.25 0.92 -7.18
N LYS A 25 -4.05 1.97 -7.15
CA LYS A 25 -5.46 1.86 -7.49
C LYS A 25 -5.86 3.05 -8.35
N ARG A 26 -6.41 2.75 -9.50
CA ARG A 26 -7.00 3.77 -10.35
C ARG A 26 -8.49 3.82 -10.06
N TRP A 27 -8.95 4.93 -9.57
CA TRP A 27 -10.34 5.09 -9.20
C TRP A 27 -11.19 5.34 -10.43
N GLY A 28 -12.37 4.77 -10.41
CA GLY A 28 -13.24 4.87 -11.55
C GLY A 28 -14.30 5.94 -11.38
N TYR A 29 -15.23 5.91 -12.30
CA TYR A 29 -16.26 6.93 -12.39
C TYR A 29 -17.13 6.97 -11.15
N PHE A 30 -17.36 5.83 -10.52
CA PHE A 30 -18.27 5.78 -9.37
C PHE A 30 -17.58 5.98 -8.04
N SER A 31 -16.32 6.31 -8.07
CA SER A 31 -15.65 6.61 -6.81
C SER A 31 -16.09 7.99 -6.33
N ASN A 32 -15.86 8.23 -5.06
CA ASN A 32 -16.31 9.47 -4.45
C ASN A 32 -15.33 10.59 -4.76
N ASN A 33 -15.56 11.27 -5.89
CA ASN A 33 -14.72 12.40 -6.32
C ASN A 33 -13.29 12.04 -6.63
N LYS A 34 -13.05 10.77 -6.93
CA LYS A 34 -11.70 10.33 -7.27
C LYS A 34 -11.60 9.84 -8.70
N ASP A 35 -12.52 10.28 -9.52
CA ASP A 35 -12.60 9.85 -10.90
C ASP A 35 -11.27 10.10 -11.62
N ASN A 36 -10.70 9.04 -12.19
CA ASN A 36 -9.46 9.11 -12.95
C ASN A 36 -8.22 9.42 -12.14
N GLU A 37 -8.32 9.38 -10.82
CA GLU A 37 -7.13 9.54 -9.99
C GLU A 37 -6.49 8.20 -9.74
N VAL A 38 -5.18 8.20 -9.68
CA VAL A 38 -4.43 6.98 -9.35
C VAL A 38 -3.78 7.22 -8.01
N HIS A 39 -4.13 6.38 -7.06
CA HIS A 39 -3.56 6.47 -5.72
C HIS A 39 -2.62 5.30 -5.51
N SER A 40 -1.44 5.57 -5.03
CA SER A 40 -0.47 4.53 -4.79
C SER A 40 0.26 4.78 -3.48
N PHE A 41 0.67 3.70 -2.86
CA PHE A 41 1.46 3.82 -1.64
C PHE A 41 2.20 2.52 -1.40
N ASP A 42 3.19 2.58 -0.53
CA ASP A 42 4.00 1.43 -0.18
C ASP A 42 3.92 1.21 1.32
N LEU A 43 3.92 -0.04 1.74
CA LEU A 43 3.91 -0.40 3.15
C LEU A 43 5.01 -1.42 3.39
N CYS A 44 5.75 -1.25 4.48
CA CYS A 44 6.68 -2.29 4.89
C CYS A 44 5.89 -3.44 5.51
N GLU A 45 6.55 -4.57 5.69
CA GLU A 45 5.85 -5.75 6.14
C GLU A 45 5.21 -5.55 7.50
N LYS A 46 5.90 -4.87 8.39
CA LYS A 46 5.35 -4.62 9.72
C LYS A 46 4.08 -3.79 9.66
N CYS A 47 4.08 -2.76 8.84
CA CYS A 47 2.90 -1.91 8.70
C CYS A 47 1.79 -2.65 7.98
N TYR A 48 2.14 -3.54 7.07
CA TYR A 48 1.15 -4.38 6.42
C TYR A 48 0.43 -5.24 7.45
N ASP A 49 1.19 -5.87 8.34
CA ASP A 49 0.59 -6.72 9.36
C ASP A 49 -0.35 -5.93 10.24
N GLU A 50 0.06 -4.74 10.64
CA GLU A 50 -0.80 -3.91 11.47
C GLU A 50 -2.05 -3.49 10.72
N PHE A 51 -1.88 -3.16 9.46
CA PHE A 51 -3.00 -2.67 8.66
C PHE A 51 -4.07 -3.75 8.49
N VAL A 52 -3.66 -4.94 8.10
CA VAL A 52 -4.63 -6.00 7.83
C VAL A 52 -5.24 -6.54 9.11
N SER A 53 -4.59 -6.33 10.25
CA SER A 53 -5.14 -6.79 11.51
C SER A 53 -6.39 -6.03 11.89
N THR A 54 -6.65 -4.90 11.25
CA THR A 54 -7.86 -4.13 11.51
C THR A 54 -9.02 -4.55 10.61
N PHE A 55 -8.78 -5.49 9.72
CA PHE A 55 -9.82 -5.93 8.80
C PHE A 55 -10.88 -6.75 9.53
N GLN A 56 -12.11 -6.49 9.19
CA GLN A 56 -13.20 -7.30 9.73
C GLN A 56 -13.17 -8.69 9.14
N VAL A 57 -12.85 -8.78 7.87
CA VAL A 57 -12.73 -10.05 7.19
C VAL A 57 -11.25 -10.29 6.93
N PRO A 58 -10.68 -11.36 7.46
CA PRO A 58 -9.25 -11.56 7.34
C PRO A 58 -8.79 -11.68 5.91
N VAL A 59 -7.51 -11.40 5.72
CA VAL A 59 -6.88 -11.55 4.42
C VAL A 59 -6.89 -13.02 4.03
N GLU A 60 -7.16 -13.26 2.77
CA GLU A 60 -7.14 -14.61 2.26
C GLU A 60 -5.71 -15.00 1.93
N ILE A 61 -5.25 -16.10 2.52
CA ILE A 61 -3.90 -16.58 2.30
C ILE A 61 -3.97 -17.87 1.51
N LYS A 62 -3.28 -17.89 0.37
CA LYS A 62 -3.30 -19.04 -0.52
C LYS A 62 -1.98 -19.75 -0.58
#